data_00ee79c8cfe6562361733e04de6abac5
#
_entry.id   00ee79c8cfe6562361733e04de6abac5
#
_cell.length_a   1.000
_cell.length_b   1.000
_cell.length_c   1.000
_cell.angle_alpha   90.00
_cell.angle_beta   90.00
_cell.angle_gamma   90.00
#
_symmetry.space_group_name_H-M   'P 1'
#
loop_
_entity.id
_entity.type
_entity.pdbx_description
1 polymer ?
#
loop_
_entity_poly.entity_id
_entity_poly.type
_entity_poly.pdbx_seq_one_letter_code
_entity_poly.pdbx_strand_id
1 'polypeptide(L)'
;NATWKNNKNVVSNVSNYITKWPDGTTSSSWTVRRTDNEIKVDNKTYFNYILDSIWEAYKKNVREKLQVTDLTEDDVTEITLVPFKISRDNSTTENQYYHIDCTINIKCSKVFAAKFWVKEPESNDYKLVDAANYKKDSSVNKTSIVQIGSTREIDGITYILDGWYPEKDPNGNDNNSKISNEKWPYSPNETELADGTVNFYAHYAPLYTSVDIKKNVTGNMGDKSKKFNFIISVVNGNTNLPFKIGETQYTGSTTITLSDKQTTRLTQVPVGATVTITEDDYYSNDRYTPSYTIDDNPSVSNNREAKITSISRRDNDVSHEVTFTNNKDAIPDTGLDLNTTPYILALGIVAAGAGVLLFRRRKRWN
;
A
#
# COMPACT_ATOMS: atom_id res chain seq x y z
N ASN A 1 -7.21 -35.37 -0.36
CA ASN A 1 -7.23 -36.20 -1.57
C ASN A 1 -7.81 -37.56 -1.21
N ALA A 2 -8.87 -37.98 -1.83
CA ALA A 2 -9.43 -39.31 -1.68
C ALA A 2 -9.39 -40.04 -3.02
N THR A 3 -8.97 -41.29 -3.01
CA THR A 3 -9.01 -42.14 -4.18
C THR A 3 -10.28 -42.97 -4.09
N TRP A 4 -11.10 -42.86 -5.07
CA TRP A 4 -12.35 -43.61 -5.15
C TRP A 4 -12.25 -44.72 -6.21
N LYS A 5 -12.39 -45.98 -5.77
CA LYS A 5 -12.49 -47.16 -6.65
C LYS A 5 -13.94 -47.51 -6.82
N ASN A 6 -14.41 -47.52 -8.06
CA ASN A 6 -15.77 -47.89 -8.31
C ASN A 6 -15.91 -49.11 -9.24
N ASN A 7 -16.98 -49.89 -9.02
CA ASN A 7 -17.22 -51.15 -9.72
C ASN A 7 -17.71 -50.89 -11.15
N LYS A 8 -17.50 -51.85 -12.06
CA LYS A 8 -17.75 -51.83 -13.49
C LYS A 8 -19.11 -51.24 -13.91
N ASN A 9 -20.17 -51.49 -13.14
CA ASN A 9 -21.51 -51.00 -13.47
C ASN A 9 -21.74 -49.50 -13.25
N VAL A 10 -20.96 -48.87 -12.43
CA VAL A 10 -20.99 -47.42 -12.22
C VAL A 10 -19.95 -46.71 -13.10
N VAL A 11 -19.02 -47.47 -13.65
CA VAL A 11 -17.80 -47.00 -14.31
C VAL A 11 -17.79 -47.20 -15.82
N SER A 12 -18.71 -48.03 -16.37
CA SER A 12 -18.81 -48.22 -17.81
C SER A 12 -18.95 -46.92 -18.63
N ASN A 13 -19.15 -45.79 -17.96
CA ASN A 13 -19.34 -44.49 -18.56
C ASN A 13 -18.56 -43.36 -17.82
N VAL A 14 -17.32 -43.60 -17.37
CA VAL A 14 -16.56 -42.57 -16.66
C VAL A 14 -16.39 -41.29 -17.48
N SER A 15 -16.20 -41.38 -18.77
CA SER A 15 -16.20 -40.20 -19.65
C SER A 15 -17.54 -39.45 -19.65
N ASN A 16 -18.66 -40.18 -19.55
CA ASN A 16 -19.99 -39.57 -19.40
C ASN A 16 -20.21 -39.04 -17.98
N TYR A 17 -19.56 -39.64 -17.01
CA TYR A 17 -19.61 -39.20 -15.61
C TYR A 17 -18.88 -37.86 -15.37
N ILE A 18 -17.82 -37.61 -16.15
CA ILE A 18 -17.11 -36.35 -16.11
C ILE A 18 -17.85 -35.24 -16.85
N THR A 19 -18.58 -35.62 -17.91
CA THR A 19 -19.35 -34.69 -18.74
C THR A 19 -20.79 -34.55 -18.29
N LYS A 20 -21.33 -35.52 -17.55
CA LYS A 20 -22.70 -35.53 -17.08
C LYS A 20 -22.80 -36.22 -15.71
N TRP A 21 -22.83 -35.42 -14.67
CA TRP A 21 -22.94 -35.90 -13.31
C TRP A 21 -24.35 -36.52 -13.02
N PRO A 22 -24.52 -37.30 -11.93
CA PRO A 22 -25.81 -37.87 -11.58
C PRO A 22 -26.95 -36.89 -11.42
N ASP A 23 -26.65 -35.61 -11.10
CA ASP A 23 -27.61 -34.51 -11.06
C ASP A 23 -28.00 -33.97 -12.46
N GLY A 24 -27.44 -34.55 -13.54
CA GLY A 24 -27.70 -34.12 -14.91
C GLY A 24 -26.89 -32.94 -15.38
N THR A 25 -26.02 -32.37 -14.56
CA THR A 25 -25.15 -31.23 -14.94
C THR A 25 -23.96 -31.67 -15.80
N THR A 26 -23.37 -30.74 -16.54
CA THR A 26 -22.13 -30.93 -17.32
C THR A 26 -20.92 -30.26 -16.64
N SER A 27 -21.03 -29.97 -15.35
CA SER A 27 -19.95 -29.30 -14.62
C SER A 27 -18.78 -30.26 -14.36
N SER A 28 -17.58 -29.68 -14.17
CA SER A 28 -16.38 -30.41 -13.76
C SER A 28 -16.36 -30.77 -12.27
N SER A 29 -17.39 -30.44 -11.54
CA SER A 29 -17.56 -30.76 -10.12
C SER A 29 -18.94 -31.36 -9.88
N TRP A 30 -19.02 -32.19 -8.87
CA TRP A 30 -20.26 -32.82 -8.45
C TRP A 30 -20.52 -32.55 -6.97
N THR A 31 -21.70 -31.98 -6.70
CA THR A 31 -22.14 -31.65 -5.34
C THR A 31 -23.38 -32.48 -5.00
N VAL A 32 -23.31 -33.18 -3.88
CA VAL A 32 -24.45 -33.94 -3.34
C VAL A 32 -24.86 -33.37 -2.00
N ARG A 33 -26.14 -33.08 -1.84
CA ARG A 33 -26.71 -32.56 -0.58
C ARG A 33 -27.55 -33.62 0.08
N ARG A 34 -27.68 -33.55 1.41
CA ARG A 34 -28.56 -34.48 2.16
C ARG A 34 -30.02 -34.41 1.70
N THR A 35 -30.43 -33.31 1.10
CA THR A 35 -31.79 -33.16 0.52
C THR A 35 -31.98 -33.80 -0.83
N ASP A 36 -30.91 -34.29 -1.47
CA ASP A 36 -30.94 -34.88 -2.82
C ASP A 36 -31.42 -36.36 -2.74
N ASN A 37 -32.68 -36.54 -2.43
CA ASN A 37 -33.25 -37.87 -2.21
C ASN A 37 -33.50 -38.69 -3.49
N GLU A 38 -33.37 -38.08 -4.67
CA GLU A 38 -33.73 -38.70 -5.95
C GLU A 38 -32.57 -39.43 -6.63
N ILE A 39 -31.33 -39.14 -6.25
CA ILE A 39 -30.14 -39.73 -6.86
C ILE A 39 -29.79 -41.02 -6.09
N LYS A 40 -30.03 -42.18 -6.73
CA LYS A 40 -29.81 -43.50 -6.13
C LYS A 40 -28.83 -44.34 -6.91
N VAL A 41 -27.96 -45.05 -6.20
CA VAL A 41 -27.15 -46.16 -6.69
C VAL A 41 -27.39 -47.34 -5.76
N ASP A 42 -27.74 -48.49 -6.31
CA ASP A 42 -28.02 -49.71 -5.54
C ASP A 42 -28.98 -49.48 -4.37
N ASN A 43 -30.07 -48.74 -4.61
CA ASN A 43 -31.09 -48.36 -3.64
C ASN A 43 -30.61 -47.44 -2.48
N LYS A 44 -29.37 -47.03 -2.48
CA LYS A 44 -28.87 -45.96 -1.59
C LYS A 44 -28.87 -44.60 -2.29
N THR A 45 -29.11 -43.55 -1.53
CA THR A 45 -28.89 -42.19 -2.04
C THR A 45 -27.42 -41.94 -2.26
N TYR A 46 -27.06 -41.17 -3.26
CA TYR A 46 -25.65 -40.82 -3.52
C TYR A 46 -24.97 -40.18 -2.33
N PHE A 47 -25.68 -39.35 -1.59
CA PHE A 47 -25.17 -38.73 -0.38
C PHE A 47 -24.70 -39.78 0.63
N ASN A 48 -25.55 -40.73 0.98
CA ASN A 48 -25.22 -41.77 1.96
C ASN A 48 -24.09 -42.68 1.47
N TYR A 49 -24.11 -43.05 0.18
CA TYR A 49 -23.06 -43.88 -0.43
C TYR A 49 -21.67 -43.21 -0.36
N ILE A 50 -21.58 -41.90 -0.65
CA ILE A 50 -20.35 -41.15 -0.58
C ILE A 50 -19.96 -40.94 0.88
N LEU A 51 -20.91 -40.61 1.74
CA LEU A 51 -20.69 -40.38 3.15
C LEU A 51 -20.12 -41.64 3.85
N ASP A 52 -20.74 -42.80 3.62
CA ASP A 52 -20.25 -44.10 4.13
C ASP A 52 -18.77 -44.31 3.76
N SER A 53 -18.36 -43.94 2.56
CA SER A 53 -17.02 -44.17 2.03
C SER A 53 -15.95 -43.24 2.61
N ILE A 54 -16.31 -42.07 3.09
CA ILE A 54 -15.37 -41.03 3.54
C ILE A 54 -15.54 -40.63 5.01
N TRP A 55 -16.60 -41.10 5.66
CA TRP A 55 -17.02 -40.69 7.01
C TRP A 55 -15.92 -40.84 8.06
N GLU A 56 -15.26 -42.01 8.11
CA GLU A 56 -14.23 -42.22 9.12
C GLU A 56 -13.01 -41.30 8.94
N ALA A 57 -12.62 -41.09 7.68
CA ALA A 57 -11.51 -40.18 7.39
C ALA A 57 -11.87 -38.71 7.73
N TYR A 58 -13.09 -38.30 7.41
CA TYR A 58 -13.62 -36.96 7.72
C TYR A 58 -13.73 -36.76 9.24
N LYS A 59 -14.39 -37.67 9.94
CA LYS A 59 -14.57 -37.64 11.38
C LYS A 59 -13.24 -37.58 12.12
N LYS A 60 -12.26 -38.40 11.72
CA LYS A 60 -10.93 -38.38 12.29
C LYS A 60 -10.26 -37.01 12.12
N ASN A 61 -10.24 -36.47 10.91
CA ASN A 61 -9.63 -35.18 10.61
C ASN A 61 -10.29 -34.03 11.38
N VAL A 62 -11.61 -34.00 11.47
CA VAL A 62 -12.33 -32.92 12.17
C VAL A 62 -12.16 -33.06 13.68
N ARG A 63 -12.27 -34.25 14.23
CA ARG A 63 -12.07 -34.49 15.68
C ARG A 63 -10.67 -34.14 16.11
N GLU A 64 -9.64 -34.59 15.39
CA GLU A 64 -8.24 -34.34 15.74
C GLU A 64 -7.87 -32.86 15.63
N LYS A 65 -8.33 -32.19 14.57
CA LYS A 65 -7.95 -30.80 14.32
C LYS A 65 -8.78 -29.78 15.10
N LEU A 66 -10.08 -30.02 15.25
CA LEU A 66 -11.00 -29.06 15.84
C LEU A 66 -11.53 -29.47 17.22
N GLN A 67 -11.15 -30.68 17.67
CA GLN A 67 -11.62 -31.24 18.95
C GLN A 67 -13.16 -31.28 19.06
N VAL A 68 -13.83 -31.55 17.94
CA VAL A 68 -15.29 -31.74 17.88
C VAL A 68 -15.58 -33.19 18.20
N THR A 69 -15.99 -33.50 19.44
CA THR A 69 -16.21 -34.88 19.91
C THR A 69 -17.59 -35.43 19.61
N ASP A 70 -18.59 -34.55 19.45
CA ASP A 70 -20.00 -34.87 19.25
C ASP A 70 -20.43 -34.89 17.77
N LEU A 71 -19.46 -34.98 16.84
CA LEU A 71 -19.72 -35.00 15.41
C LEU A 71 -20.45 -36.28 14.99
N THR A 72 -21.59 -36.14 14.30
CA THR A 72 -22.40 -37.21 13.73
C THR A 72 -22.52 -37.07 12.23
N GLU A 73 -22.98 -38.15 11.53
CA GLU A 73 -23.23 -38.09 10.09
C GLU A 73 -24.29 -37.05 9.73
N ASP A 74 -25.24 -36.79 10.64
CA ASP A 74 -26.30 -35.82 10.44
C ASP A 74 -25.77 -34.35 10.42
N ASP A 75 -24.57 -34.11 10.93
CA ASP A 75 -23.94 -32.82 10.85
C ASP A 75 -23.39 -32.50 9.45
N VAL A 76 -23.21 -33.50 8.59
CA VAL A 76 -22.77 -33.30 7.21
C VAL A 76 -23.96 -32.92 6.33
N THR A 77 -23.91 -31.77 5.71
CA THR A 77 -25.00 -31.21 4.90
C THR A 77 -24.76 -31.31 3.39
N GLU A 78 -23.50 -31.26 2.98
CA GLU A 78 -23.12 -31.25 1.57
C GLU A 78 -21.75 -31.89 1.35
N ILE A 79 -21.58 -32.63 0.27
CA ILE A 79 -20.31 -33.19 -0.19
C ILE A 79 -20.11 -32.78 -1.64
N THR A 80 -18.98 -32.11 -1.95
CA THR A 80 -18.59 -31.75 -3.31
C THR A 80 -17.33 -32.50 -3.70
N LEU A 81 -17.38 -33.20 -4.83
CA LEU A 81 -16.28 -33.95 -5.43
C LEU A 81 -15.75 -33.14 -6.63
N VAL A 82 -14.49 -32.76 -6.61
CA VAL A 82 -13.85 -32.08 -7.74
C VAL A 82 -12.74 -32.99 -8.26
N PRO A 83 -12.96 -33.73 -9.35
CA PRO A 83 -11.96 -34.64 -9.91
C PRO A 83 -10.83 -33.84 -10.56
N PHE A 84 -9.58 -34.26 -10.32
CA PHE A 84 -8.41 -33.67 -10.95
C PHE A 84 -7.56 -34.69 -11.73
N LYS A 85 -7.79 -35.98 -11.51
CA LYS A 85 -7.13 -37.06 -12.26
C LYS A 85 -8.02 -38.27 -12.36
N ILE A 86 -8.10 -38.82 -13.56
CA ILE A 86 -8.81 -40.06 -13.84
C ILE A 86 -7.84 -40.99 -14.56
N SER A 87 -7.68 -42.21 -14.03
CA SER A 87 -6.85 -43.24 -14.63
C SER A 87 -7.62 -44.54 -14.74
N ARG A 88 -7.38 -45.25 -15.82
CA ARG A 88 -7.96 -46.59 -16.08
C ARG A 88 -6.98 -47.63 -15.54
N ASP A 89 -7.50 -48.56 -14.73
CA ASP A 89 -6.77 -49.74 -14.35
C ASP A 89 -7.05 -50.85 -15.38
N ASN A 90 -5.99 -51.25 -16.09
CA ASN A 90 -6.08 -52.23 -17.18
C ASN A 90 -5.86 -53.67 -16.71
N SER A 91 -6.06 -53.97 -15.45
CA SER A 91 -5.66 -55.27 -14.87
C SER A 91 -6.34 -56.49 -15.42
N THR A 92 -7.54 -56.41 -16.03
CA THR A 92 -8.18 -57.50 -16.77
C THR A 92 -9.24 -56.98 -17.75
N THR A 93 -9.53 -57.78 -18.82
CA THR A 93 -10.57 -57.48 -19.81
C THR A 93 -12.00 -57.58 -19.27
N GLU A 94 -12.22 -58.23 -18.15
CA GLU A 94 -13.56 -58.43 -17.58
C GLU A 94 -13.91 -57.48 -16.46
N ASN A 95 -12.91 -56.91 -15.76
CA ASN A 95 -13.13 -55.96 -14.68
C ASN A 95 -12.29 -54.69 -14.88
N GLN A 96 -12.89 -53.74 -15.58
CA GLN A 96 -12.26 -52.42 -15.75
C GLN A 96 -12.62 -51.50 -14.58
N TYR A 97 -11.60 -51.08 -13.84
CA TYR A 97 -11.74 -50.12 -12.75
C TYR A 97 -11.19 -48.76 -13.19
N TYR A 98 -11.86 -47.72 -12.77
CA TYR A 98 -11.33 -46.37 -12.91
C TYR A 98 -11.00 -45.82 -11.54
N HIS A 99 -9.84 -45.19 -11.46
CA HIS A 99 -9.43 -44.39 -10.30
C HIS A 99 -9.74 -42.94 -10.56
N ILE A 100 -10.47 -42.33 -9.65
CA ILE A 100 -10.78 -40.91 -9.70
C ILE A 100 -10.13 -40.27 -8.47
N ASP A 101 -9.06 -39.52 -8.70
CA ASP A 101 -8.48 -38.69 -7.68
C ASP A 101 -9.24 -37.36 -7.66
N CYS A 102 -9.82 -37.01 -6.53
CA CYS A 102 -10.61 -35.81 -6.39
C CYS A 102 -10.33 -35.08 -5.07
N THR A 103 -10.57 -33.79 -5.09
CA THR A 103 -10.68 -33.00 -3.87
C THR A 103 -12.10 -33.17 -3.33
N ILE A 104 -12.21 -33.49 -2.05
CA ILE A 104 -13.50 -33.63 -1.38
C ILE A 104 -13.70 -32.41 -0.47
N ASN A 105 -14.75 -31.66 -0.74
CA ASN A 105 -15.19 -30.58 0.12
C ASN A 105 -16.45 -31.02 0.88
N ILE A 106 -16.45 -30.88 2.19
CA ILE A 106 -17.55 -31.30 3.05
C ILE A 106 -18.06 -30.08 3.82
N LYS A 107 -19.37 -29.83 3.73
CA LYS A 107 -20.03 -28.86 4.62
C LYS A 107 -20.59 -29.59 5.82
N CYS A 108 -20.30 -29.08 7.01
CA CYS A 108 -20.77 -29.59 8.26
C CYS A 108 -21.47 -28.48 9.07
N SER A 109 -22.61 -28.80 9.69
CA SER A 109 -23.37 -27.84 10.49
C SER A 109 -22.61 -27.31 11.72
N LYS A 110 -21.62 -28.03 12.21
CA LYS A 110 -20.80 -27.69 13.38
C LYS A 110 -19.48 -27.03 13.05
N VAL A 111 -19.12 -26.93 11.78
CA VAL A 111 -17.85 -26.31 11.35
C VAL A 111 -18.06 -25.41 10.15
N PHE A 112 -17.14 -24.48 9.98
CA PHE A 112 -17.04 -23.66 8.77
C PHE A 112 -15.60 -23.58 8.30
N ALA A 113 -15.40 -23.30 7.02
CA ALA A 113 -14.10 -23.04 6.42
C ALA A 113 -13.84 -21.52 6.37
N ALA A 114 -12.76 -21.05 6.98
CA ALA A 114 -12.25 -19.71 6.74
C ALA A 114 -11.24 -19.75 5.59
N LYS A 115 -11.43 -18.95 4.57
CA LYS A 115 -10.57 -18.87 3.39
C LYS A 115 -10.01 -17.48 3.26
N PHE A 116 -8.69 -17.39 3.04
CA PHE A 116 -7.94 -16.15 2.93
C PHE A 116 -7.42 -15.95 1.51
N TRP A 117 -7.83 -14.87 0.91
CA TRP A 117 -7.55 -14.53 -0.47
C TRP A 117 -6.74 -13.25 -0.53
N VAL A 118 -5.71 -13.22 -1.34
CA VAL A 118 -4.87 -12.03 -1.53
C VAL A 118 -4.79 -11.66 -2.99
N LYS A 119 -4.92 -10.36 -3.23
CA LYS A 119 -4.69 -9.74 -4.52
C LYS A 119 -3.31 -9.09 -4.49
N GLU A 120 -2.38 -9.61 -5.30
CA GLU A 120 -1.05 -9.00 -5.47
C GLU A 120 -1.19 -7.65 -6.21
N PRO A 121 -0.22 -6.71 -6.01
CA PRO A 121 -0.16 -5.52 -6.85
C PRO A 121 -0.18 -5.92 -8.33
N GLU A 122 -0.70 -5.14 -9.21
CA GLU A 122 -0.79 -5.40 -10.66
C GLU A 122 -1.63 -6.63 -11.06
N SER A 123 -2.14 -7.41 -10.12
CA SER A 123 -3.07 -8.51 -10.40
C SER A 123 -4.51 -8.03 -10.32
N ASN A 124 -5.35 -8.52 -11.22
CA ASN A 124 -6.80 -8.32 -11.12
C ASN A 124 -7.48 -9.44 -10.33
N ASP A 125 -6.78 -10.53 -10.04
CA ASP A 125 -7.33 -11.72 -9.43
C ASP A 125 -6.85 -11.94 -8.00
N TYR A 126 -7.78 -12.42 -7.16
CA TYR A 126 -7.49 -12.91 -5.82
C TYR A 126 -7.03 -14.37 -5.87
N LYS A 127 -5.92 -14.67 -5.21
CA LYS A 127 -5.40 -16.03 -5.04
C LYS A 127 -5.66 -16.51 -3.62
N LEU A 128 -6.11 -17.76 -3.48
CA LEU A 128 -6.22 -18.41 -2.17
C LEU A 128 -4.83 -18.63 -1.60
N VAL A 129 -4.56 -18.05 -0.43
CA VAL A 129 -3.26 -18.16 0.25
C VAL A 129 -3.30 -19.05 1.48
N ASP A 130 -4.47 -19.17 2.11
CA ASP A 130 -4.68 -20.03 3.26
C ASP A 130 -6.15 -20.43 3.41
N ALA A 131 -6.38 -21.60 4.02
CA ALA A 131 -7.70 -22.06 4.39
C ALA A 131 -7.62 -22.95 5.63
N ALA A 132 -8.49 -22.70 6.60
CA ALA A 132 -8.58 -23.50 7.82
C ALA A 132 -10.04 -23.71 8.22
N ASN A 133 -10.31 -24.84 8.88
CA ASN A 133 -11.62 -25.12 9.42
C ASN A 133 -11.71 -24.72 10.89
N TYR A 134 -12.85 -24.19 11.28
CA TYR A 134 -13.17 -23.71 12.62
C TYR A 134 -14.50 -24.29 13.09
N LYS A 135 -14.68 -24.41 14.42
CA LYS A 135 -15.99 -24.65 15.00
C LYS A 135 -16.91 -23.46 14.74
N LYS A 136 -18.21 -23.72 14.56
CA LYS A 136 -19.18 -22.69 14.21
C LYS A 136 -19.31 -21.58 15.25
N ASP A 137 -19.06 -21.91 16.51
CA ASP A 137 -19.09 -21.00 17.66
C ASP A 137 -17.70 -20.40 18.01
N SER A 138 -16.70 -20.65 17.20
CA SER A 138 -15.35 -20.15 17.44
C SER A 138 -15.01 -18.93 16.58
N SER A 139 -14.01 -18.18 17.04
CA SER A 139 -13.50 -17.01 16.32
C SER A 139 -12.29 -17.37 15.45
N VAL A 140 -12.18 -16.72 14.31
CA VAL A 140 -11.03 -16.82 13.40
C VAL A 140 -9.91 -15.94 13.91
N ASN A 141 -8.74 -16.50 14.15
CA ASN A 141 -7.59 -15.73 14.62
C ASN A 141 -6.71 -15.28 13.45
N LYS A 142 -6.39 -13.97 13.42
CA LYS A 142 -5.51 -13.37 12.43
C LYS A 142 -4.09 -13.97 12.42
N THR A 143 -3.60 -14.43 13.56
CA THR A 143 -2.26 -15.02 13.72
C THR A 143 -2.13 -16.41 13.12
N SER A 144 -3.25 -17.09 12.84
CA SER A 144 -3.23 -18.40 12.17
C SER A 144 -3.12 -18.31 10.65
N ILE A 145 -3.19 -17.12 10.08
CA ILE A 145 -3.03 -16.91 8.65
C ILE A 145 -1.56 -17.08 8.29
N VAL A 146 -1.28 -17.83 7.21
CA VAL A 146 0.06 -17.95 6.65
C VAL A 146 0.68 -16.56 6.54
N GLN A 147 1.93 -16.41 7.01
CA GLN A 147 2.64 -15.15 6.97
C GLN A 147 2.85 -14.70 5.52
N ILE A 148 1.91 -13.94 5.04
CA ILE A 148 2.04 -13.22 3.79
C ILE A 148 2.98 -12.06 4.10
N GLY A 149 4.02 -11.87 3.30
CA GLY A 149 4.90 -10.72 3.49
C GLY A 149 4.08 -9.43 3.57
N SER A 150 4.34 -8.62 4.58
CA SER A 150 3.59 -7.38 4.83
C SER A 150 3.78 -6.33 3.74
N THR A 151 4.85 -6.47 2.95
CA THR A 151 5.24 -5.51 1.90
C THR A 151 5.58 -6.21 0.60
N ARG A 152 5.44 -5.47 -0.51
CA ARG A 152 5.94 -5.79 -1.86
C ARG A 152 6.64 -4.56 -2.41
N GLU A 153 7.63 -4.77 -3.25
CA GLU A 153 8.29 -3.68 -3.96
C GLU A 153 8.26 -3.95 -5.46
N ILE A 154 7.65 -3.05 -6.21
CA ILE A 154 7.48 -3.16 -7.66
C ILE A 154 7.79 -1.79 -8.27
N ASP A 155 8.69 -1.76 -9.23
CA ASP A 155 9.11 -0.55 -9.96
C ASP A 155 9.50 0.62 -9.03
N GLY A 156 10.07 0.30 -7.86
CA GLY A 156 10.50 1.30 -6.87
C GLY A 156 9.38 1.86 -6.02
N ILE A 157 8.18 1.28 -6.08
CA ILE A 157 7.04 1.63 -5.22
C ILE A 157 6.86 0.53 -4.18
N THR A 158 6.84 0.92 -2.92
CA THR A 158 6.52 0.02 -1.81
C THR A 158 5.01 -0.10 -1.68
N TYR A 159 4.52 -1.34 -1.70
CA TYR A 159 3.13 -1.69 -1.41
C TYR A 159 3.05 -2.36 -0.05
N ILE A 160 2.03 -2.04 0.72
CA ILE A 160 1.73 -2.67 2.01
C ILE A 160 0.44 -3.46 1.92
N LEU A 161 0.35 -4.55 2.69
CA LEU A 161 -0.91 -5.26 2.85
C LEU A 161 -1.88 -4.35 3.61
N ASP A 162 -2.91 -3.87 2.92
CA ASP A 162 -3.80 -2.82 3.47
C ASP A 162 -4.72 -3.34 4.58
N GLY A 163 -5.00 -4.62 4.63
CA GLY A 163 -5.82 -5.27 5.64
C GLY A 163 -6.76 -6.32 5.05
N TRP A 164 -7.70 -6.79 5.86
CA TRP A 164 -8.66 -7.83 5.51
C TRP A 164 -10.07 -7.28 5.37
N TYR A 165 -10.80 -7.79 4.38
CA TYR A 165 -12.15 -7.39 4.03
C TYR A 165 -13.06 -8.62 3.97
N PRO A 166 -14.35 -8.52 4.36
CA PRO A 166 -15.30 -9.65 4.29
C PRO A 166 -15.76 -9.94 2.85
N GLU A 167 -15.62 -8.98 1.94
CA GLU A 167 -16.04 -9.08 0.55
C GLU A 167 -14.92 -8.72 -0.41
N LYS A 168 -14.99 -9.23 -1.64
CA LYS A 168 -14.13 -8.77 -2.72
C LYS A 168 -14.46 -7.32 -3.02
N ASP A 169 -13.44 -6.48 -3.00
CA ASP A 169 -13.57 -5.13 -3.55
C ASP A 169 -13.34 -5.15 -5.06
N PRO A 170 -14.39 -5.05 -5.87
CA PRO A 170 -14.25 -5.02 -7.32
C PRO A 170 -13.53 -3.78 -7.83
N ASN A 171 -13.44 -2.70 -7.04
CA ASN A 171 -12.87 -1.43 -7.44
C ASN A 171 -11.60 -1.03 -6.68
N GLY A 172 -11.17 -1.83 -5.68
CA GLY A 172 -9.92 -1.60 -4.93
C GLY A 172 -9.92 -0.39 -3.99
N ASN A 173 -11.07 0.22 -3.71
CA ASN A 173 -11.15 1.49 -2.97
C ASN A 173 -12.12 1.53 -1.80
N ASP A 174 -12.73 0.40 -1.41
CA ASP A 174 -13.73 0.43 -0.34
C ASP A 174 -13.11 0.26 1.05
N ASN A 175 -12.54 1.34 1.58
CA ASN A 175 -12.05 1.39 2.95
C ASN A 175 -13.16 1.21 4.02
N ASN A 176 -14.44 1.27 3.64
CA ASN A 176 -15.55 1.24 4.58
C ASN A 176 -15.89 -0.18 5.07
N SER A 177 -15.49 -1.20 4.33
CA SER A 177 -15.73 -2.60 4.70
C SER A 177 -14.53 -3.29 5.35
N LYS A 178 -13.42 -2.59 5.54
CA LYS A 178 -12.21 -3.13 6.17
C LYS A 178 -12.48 -3.62 7.59
N ILE A 179 -12.08 -4.85 7.87
CA ILE A 179 -12.15 -5.42 9.21
C ILE A 179 -11.12 -4.71 10.10
N SER A 180 -11.58 -3.91 11.06
CA SER A 180 -10.69 -3.20 11.98
C SER A 180 -9.87 -4.19 12.83
N ASN A 181 -8.70 -3.77 13.28
CA ASN A 181 -7.85 -4.61 14.14
C ASN A 181 -8.55 -5.02 15.45
N GLU A 182 -9.49 -4.21 15.93
CA GLU A 182 -10.26 -4.46 17.16
C GLU A 182 -11.31 -5.56 16.99
N LYS A 183 -11.70 -5.87 15.74
CA LYS A 183 -12.63 -6.97 15.44
C LYS A 183 -11.95 -8.34 15.36
N TRP A 184 -10.64 -8.41 15.49
CA TRP A 184 -9.92 -9.67 15.56
C TRP A 184 -9.68 -10.09 17.03
N PRO A 185 -9.90 -11.37 17.40
CA PRO A 185 -10.36 -12.51 16.58
C PRO A 185 -11.76 -12.30 16.01
N TYR A 186 -11.94 -12.60 14.73
CA TYR A 186 -13.21 -12.37 14.02
C TYR A 186 -14.22 -13.46 14.31
N SER A 187 -15.41 -13.08 14.79
CA SER A 187 -16.53 -13.99 15.03
C SER A 187 -17.56 -13.80 13.95
N PRO A 188 -17.68 -14.77 12.99
CA PRO A 188 -18.68 -14.69 11.93
C PRO A 188 -20.10 -14.77 12.51
N ASN A 189 -21.02 -14.04 11.89
CA ASN A 189 -22.44 -14.12 12.24
C ASN A 189 -23.16 -15.28 11.52
N GLU A 190 -24.40 -15.55 11.85
CA GLU A 190 -25.17 -16.66 11.27
C GLU A 190 -25.36 -16.54 9.76
N THR A 191 -25.49 -15.33 9.23
CA THR A 191 -25.63 -15.07 7.80
C THR A 191 -24.35 -15.42 7.05
N GLU A 192 -23.19 -15.03 7.58
CA GLU A 192 -21.89 -15.37 7.01
C GLU A 192 -21.59 -16.86 7.08
N LEU A 193 -22.12 -17.55 8.07
CA LEU A 193 -21.97 -19.00 8.26
C LEU A 193 -22.95 -19.84 7.43
N ALA A 194 -23.94 -19.23 6.77
CA ALA A 194 -25.00 -19.93 6.08
C ALA A 194 -24.48 -20.92 5.01
N ASP A 195 -23.42 -20.51 4.29
CA ASP A 195 -22.78 -21.35 3.26
C ASP A 195 -21.67 -22.27 3.79
N GLY A 196 -21.41 -22.27 5.08
CA GLY A 196 -20.33 -23.05 5.70
C GLY A 196 -18.93 -22.59 5.30
N THR A 197 -18.80 -21.42 4.67
CA THR A 197 -17.51 -20.83 4.27
C THR A 197 -17.53 -19.31 4.51
N VAL A 198 -16.53 -18.84 5.22
CA VAL A 198 -16.28 -17.39 5.41
C VAL A 198 -15.04 -17.02 4.63
N ASN A 199 -15.13 -16.01 3.81
CA ASN A 199 -14.02 -15.55 3.00
C ASN A 199 -13.47 -14.22 3.53
N PHE A 200 -12.16 -14.12 3.55
CA PHE A 200 -11.42 -12.91 3.89
C PHE A 200 -10.56 -12.52 2.70
N TYR A 201 -10.64 -11.28 2.30
CA TYR A 201 -9.92 -10.75 1.15
C TYR A 201 -8.95 -9.67 1.59
N ALA A 202 -7.75 -9.70 1.06
CA ALA A 202 -6.77 -8.64 1.26
C ALA A 202 -6.11 -8.25 -0.06
N HIS A 203 -5.65 -7.02 -0.14
CA HIS A 203 -4.88 -6.54 -1.28
C HIS A 203 -3.71 -5.68 -0.80
N TYR A 204 -2.73 -5.53 -1.66
CA TYR A 204 -1.63 -4.61 -1.44
C TYR A 204 -1.98 -3.24 -1.98
N ALA A 205 -1.79 -2.22 -1.17
CA ALA A 205 -1.94 -0.82 -1.55
C ALA A 205 -0.59 -0.12 -1.57
N PRO A 206 -0.34 0.79 -2.53
CA PRO A 206 0.90 1.54 -2.56
C PRO A 206 1.04 2.45 -1.34
N LEU A 207 2.22 2.47 -0.76
CA LEU A 207 2.53 3.31 0.39
C LEU A 207 2.99 4.68 -0.08
N TYR A 208 2.22 5.70 0.21
CA TYR A 208 2.48 7.07 -0.18
C TYR A 208 2.67 7.99 1.01
N THR A 209 3.36 9.10 0.75
CA THR A 209 3.48 10.26 1.63
C THR A 209 3.23 11.55 0.84
N SER A 210 3.34 12.70 1.50
CA SER A 210 3.16 14.01 0.87
C SER A 210 4.27 14.98 1.27
N VAL A 211 4.52 15.99 0.42
CA VAL A 211 5.51 17.04 0.64
C VAL A 211 4.89 18.39 0.36
N ASP A 212 4.94 19.29 1.34
CA ASP A 212 4.58 20.69 1.21
C ASP A 212 5.81 21.52 0.86
N ILE A 213 5.78 22.21 -0.27
CA ILE A 213 6.82 23.13 -0.71
C ILE A 213 6.32 24.55 -0.46
N LYS A 214 7.00 25.27 0.43
CA LYS A 214 6.66 26.64 0.83
C LYS A 214 7.69 27.62 0.34
N LYS A 215 7.25 28.82 -0.03
CA LYS A 215 8.11 29.94 -0.40
C LYS A 215 7.96 31.08 0.57
N ASN A 216 9.10 31.59 1.05
CA ASN A 216 9.21 32.84 1.82
C ASN A 216 10.16 33.80 1.11
N VAL A 217 9.82 35.09 1.15
CA VAL A 217 10.69 36.17 0.70
C VAL A 217 10.92 37.12 1.88
N THR A 218 12.17 37.37 2.21
CA THR A 218 12.59 38.21 3.35
C THR A 218 13.55 39.30 2.93
N GLY A 219 13.90 40.18 3.87
CA GLY A 219 14.75 41.32 3.61
C GLY A 219 13.99 42.56 3.14
N ASN A 220 14.59 43.72 3.40
CA ASN A 220 13.96 45.02 3.12
C ASN A 220 13.84 45.36 1.63
N MET A 221 14.58 44.63 0.74
CA MET A 221 14.55 44.76 -0.70
C MET A 221 13.88 43.52 -1.37
N GLY A 222 13.31 42.63 -0.57
CA GLY A 222 12.65 41.43 -1.06
C GLY A 222 11.34 41.74 -1.75
N ASP A 223 11.21 41.44 -3.04
CA ASP A 223 9.97 41.57 -3.80
C ASP A 223 9.06 40.36 -3.58
N LYS A 224 8.01 40.56 -2.80
CA LYS A 224 7.03 39.52 -2.45
C LYS A 224 6.12 39.13 -3.60
N SER A 225 6.04 39.94 -4.65
CA SER A 225 5.28 39.63 -5.87
C SER A 225 6.06 38.80 -6.88
N LYS A 226 7.39 38.73 -6.72
CA LYS A 226 8.27 37.96 -7.60
C LYS A 226 7.90 36.49 -7.60
N LYS A 227 7.94 35.91 -8.79
CA LYS A 227 7.74 34.47 -9.03
C LYS A 227 9.10 33.76 -9.04
N PHE A 228 9.17 32.66 -8.33
CA PHE A 228 10.34 31.80 -8.22
C PHE A 228 10.01 30.43 -8.78
N ASN A 229 10.84 29.92 -9.69
CA ASN A 229 10.65 28.61 -10.31
C ASN A 229 11.39 27.54 -9.51
N PHE A 230 10.79 26.37 -9.44
CA PHE A 230 11.33 25.20 -8.78
C PHE A 230 11.23 23.99 -9.71
N ILE A 231 12.30 23.26 -9.86
CA ILE A 231 12.32 21.94 -10.52
C ILE A 231 12.16 20.91 -9.43
N ILE A 232 11.15 20.07 -9.55
CA ILE A 232 10.88 18.95 -8.64
C ILE A 232 11.26 17.67 -9.34
N SER A 233 11.98 16.79 -8.67
CA SER A 233 12.30 15.45 -9.14
C SER A 233 11.94 14.41 -8.09
N VAL A 234 11.25 13.32 -8.50
CA VAL A 234 10.89 12.19 -7.64
C VAL A 234 11.37 10.91 -8.31
N VAL A 235 12.36 10.25 -7.71
CA VAL A 235 13.02 9.08 -8.28
C VAL A 235 13.31 8.02 -7.20
N ASN A 236 13.46 6.76 -7.62
CA ASN A 236 14.11 5.72 -6.82
C ASN A 236 15.29 5.16 -7.62
N GLY A 237 16.51 5.47 -7.18
CA GLY A 237 17.71 5.23 -7.98
C GLY A 237 17.63 5.95 -9.33
N ASN A 238 17.58 5.20 -10.42
CA ASN A 238 17.42 5.72 -11.78
C ASN A 238 15.97 5.66 -12.30
N THR A 239 15.03 5.17 -11.51
CA THR A 239 13.63 5.02 -11.90
C THR A 239 12.84 6.28 -11.58
N ASN A 240 12.22 6.87 -12.60
CA ASN A 240 11.28 7.98 -12.43
C ASN A 240 9.98 7.49 -11.79
N LEU A 241 9.57 8.09 -10.69
CA LEU A 241 8.36 7.70 -9.96
C LEU A 241 7.19 8.66 -10.21
N PRO A 242 5.95 8.17 -10.16
CA PRO A 242 4.76 9.01 -10.26
C PRO A 242 4.52 9.78 -8.94
N PHE A 243 3.95 10.98 -9.07
CA PHE A 243 3.45 11.81 -7.97
C PHE A 243 2.37 12.76 -8.50
N LYS A 244 1.63 13.42 -7.62
CA LYS A 244 0.58 14.38 -8.01
C LYS A 244 0.79 15.77 -7.43
N ILE A 245 0.34 16.78 -8.17
CA ILE A 245 0.12 18.16 -7.71
C ILE A 245 -1.32 18.50 -8.03
N GLY A 246 -2.16 18.69 -7.00
CA GLY A 246 -3.60 18.71 -7.18
C GLY A 246 -4.09 17.40 -7.81
N GLU A 247 -4.87 17.51 -8.88
CA GLU A 247 -5.37 16.33 -9.61
C GLU A 247 -4.43 15.89 -10.75
N THR A 248 -3.38 16.66 -11.05
CA THR A 248 -2.48 16.35 -12.16
C THR A 248 -1.38 15.40 -11.71
N GLN A 249 -1.22 14.29 -12.45
CA GLN A 249 -0.13 13.33 -12.24
C GLN A 249 1.10 13.69 -13.09
N TYR A 250 2.26 13.59 -12.47
CA TYR A 250 3.58 13.75 -13.09
C TYR A 250 4.40 12.47 -12.90
N THR A 251 5.43 12.28 -13.71
CA THR A 251 6.37 11.16 -13.58
C THR A 251 7.79 11.68 -13.71
N GLY A 252 8.63 11.38 -12.74
CA GLY A 252 10.02 11.80 -12.68
C GLY A 252 10.19 13.26 -12.29
N SER A 253 9.86 14.22 -13.16
CA SER A 253 10.09 15.63 -12.85
C SER A 253 9.01 16.57 -13.38
N THR A 254 8.90 17.74 -12.75
CA THR A 254 8.07 18.87 -13.21
C THR A 254 8.62 20.19 -12.69
N THR A 255 8.09 21.30 -13.23
CA THR A 255 8.42 22.66 -12.76
C THR A 255 7.18 23.33 -12.20
N ILE A 256 7.33 23.98 -11.04
CA ILE A 256 6.30 24.84 -10.43
C ILE A 256 6.83 26.24 -10.22
N THR A 257 5.93 27.17 -9.98
CA THR A 257 6.25 28.57 -9.69
C THR A 257 5.52 29.01 -8.43
N LEU A 258 6.26 29.59 -7.47
CA LEU A 258 5.73 30.11 -6.21
C LEU A 258 6.17 31.56 -5.97
N SER A 259 5.30 32.36 -5.35
CA SER A 259 5.59 33.67 -4.78
C SER A 259 5.61 33.60 -3.26
N ASP A 260 5.94 34.74 -2.61
CA ASP A 260 5.95 34.81 -1.13
C ASP A 260 4.67 34.24 -0.50
N LYS A 261 4.83 33.41 0.55
CA LYS A 261 3.76 32.75 1.30
C LYS A 261 2.92 31.73 0.53
N GLN A 262 3.26 31.41 -0.71
CA GLN A 262 2.60 30.34 -1.44
C GLN A 262 3.13 28.98 -1.04
N THR A 263 2.25 27.99 -1.13
CA THR A 263 2.54 26.58 -0.86
C THR A 263 1.99 25.72 -1.99
N THR A 264 2.75 24.72 -2.39
CA THR A 264 2.31 23.64 -3.26
C THR A 264 2.51 22.32 -2.56
N ARG A 265 1.50 21.45 -2.63
CA ARG A 265 1.55 20.11 -2.05
C ARG A 265 1.75 19.05 -3.13
N LEU A 266 2.79 18.24 -2.95
CA LEU A 266 2.95 16.97 -3.65
C LEU A 266 2.21 15.90 -2.86
N THR A 267 1.40 15.11 -3.55
CA THR A 267 0.68 13.96 -2.98
C THR A 267 1.03 12.69 -3.74
N GLN A 268 0.71 11.55 -3.16
CA GLN A 268 1.03 10.23 -3.73
C GLN A 268 2.54 10.10 -4.07
N VAL A 269 3.40 10.68 -3.25
CA VAL A 269 4.85 10.49 -3.34
C VAL A 269 5.18 9.10 -2.79
N PRO A 270 5.74 8.16 -3.57
CA PRO A 270 6.07 6.84 -3.07
C PRO A 270 7.07 6.88 -1.92
N VAL A 271 6.78 6.15 -0.85
CA VAL A 271 7.73 5.99 0.27
C VAL A 271 8.97 5.27 -0.22
N GLY A 272 10.15 5.69 0.25
CA GLY A 272 11.45 5.23 -0.23
C GLY A 272 12.02 6.06 -1.39
N ALA A 273 11.22 6.91 -2.03
CA ALA A 273 11.69 7.80 -3.08
C ALA A 273 12.72 8.83 -2.59
N THR A 274 13.53 9.31 -3.50
CA THR A 274 14.32 10.54 -3.32
C THR A 274 13.56 11.69 -3.98
N VAL A 275 13.24 12.70 -3.18
CA VAL A 275 12.61 13.94 -3.63
C VAL A 275 13.66 15.04 -3.64
N THR A 276 13.92 15.62 -4.81
CA THR A 276 14.83 16.76 -4.98
C THR A 276 14.03 17.96 -5.47
N ILE A 277 14.20 19.09 -4.81
CA ILE A 277 13.54 20.35 -5.15
C ILE A 277 14.64 21.38 -5.34
N THR A 278 14.78 21.88 -6.55
CA THR A 278 15.84 22.86 -6.91
C THR A 278 15.20 24.17 -7.34
N GLU A 279 15.51 25.24 -6.65
CA GLU A 279 15.12 26.59 -7.05
C GLU A 279 16.06 27.11 -8.15
N ASP A 280 15.54 27.88 -9.11
CA ASP A 280 16.38 28.58 -10.09
C ASP A 280 17.34 29.54 -9.43
N ASP A 281 18.41 29.94 -10.17
CA ASP A 281 19.42 30.88 -9.66
C ASP A 281 18.90 32.32 -9.68
N TYR A 282 18.50 32.82 -8.53
CA TYR A 282 18.14 34.22 -8.30
C TYR A 282 19.24 35.01 -7.55
N TYR A 283 20.36 34.37 -7.21
CA TYR A 283 21.49 35.06 -6.59
C TYR A 283 22.29 35.90 -7.60
N SER A 284 22.67 35.30 -8.73
CA SER A 284 23.52 35.91 -9.73
C SER A 284 22.94 37.17 -10.36
N ASN A 285 21.64 37.16 -10.67
CA ASN A 285 20.98 38.27 -11.36
C ASN A 285 20.23 39.21 -10.43
N ASP A 286 19.60 38.67 -9.39
CA ASP A 286 18.66 39.40 -8.53
C ASP A 286 19.21 39.66 -7.12
N ARG A 287 20.35 39.08 -6.76
CA ARG A 287 21.02 39.18 -5.48
C ARG A 287 20.18 38.68 -4.30
N TYR A 288 19.36 37.63 -4.53
CA TYR A 288 18.69 36.91 -3.45
C TYR A 288 19.65 35.89 -2.84
N THR A 289 19.78 35.85 -1.54
CA THR A 289 20.49 34.79 -0.82
C THR A 289 19.51 33.68 -0.49
N PRO A 290 19.67 32.47 -1.11
CA PRO A 290 18.76 31.37 -0.88
C PRO A 290 19.11 30.62 0.40
N SER A 291 18.09 30.08 1.04
CA SER A 291 18.21 29.09 2.11
C SER A 291 16.98 28.20 2.10
N TYR A 292 17.06 27.02 2.73
CA TYR A 292 15.91 26.18 2.93
C TYR A 292 15.93 25.46 4.27
N THR A 293 14.77 24.99 4.70
CA THR A 293 14.60 24.03 5.80
C THR A 293 13.85 22.81 5.29
N ILE A 294 14.11 21.64 5.88
CA ILE A 294 13.37 20.42 5.66
C ILE A 294 12.82 19.99 7.01
N ASP A 295 11.49 19.90 7.12
CA ASP A 295 10.80 19.61 8.37
C ASP A 295 11.27 20.55 9.49
N ASP A 296 11.58 20.00 10.65
CA ASP A 296 12.06 20.74 11.83
C ASP A 296 13.60 20.88 11.89
N ASN A 297 14.30 20.55 10.78
CA ASN A 297 15.76 20.61 10.75
C ASN A 297 16.27 22.07 10.63
N PRO A 298 17.50 22.33 11.08
CA PRO A 298 18.12 23.63 10.90
C PRO A 298 18.18 24.09 9.45
N SER A 299 18.13 25.43 9.26
CA SER A 299 18.20 26.01 7.90
C SER A 299 19.58 25.79 7.26
N VAL A 300 19.55 25.41 5.99
CA VAL A 300 20.72 25.28 5.12
C VAL A 300 20.85 26.58 4.31
N SER A 301 21.90 27.36 4.58
CA SER A 301 22.14 28.66 3.96
C SER A 301 22.92 28.52 2.65
N ASN A 302 22.75 29.49 1.76
CA ASN A 302 23.43 29.62 0.47
C ASN A 302 23.26 28.36 -0.42
N ASN A 303 22.12 27.71 -0.28
CA ASN A 303 21.79 26.54 -1.05
C ASN A 303 20.36 26.64 -1.58
N ARG A 304 20.14 26.22 -2.82
CA ARG A 304 18.87 26.23 -3.55
C ARG A 304 18.37 24.83 -3.86
N GLU A 305 19.05 23.78 -3.42
CA GLU A 305 18.65 22.39 -3.62
C GLU A 305 18.35 21.72 -2.29
N ALA A 306 17.08 21.40 -2.07
CA ALA A 306 16.64 20.59 -0.95
C ALA A 306 16.43 19.14 -1.43
N LYS A 307 17.00 18.18 -0.68
CA LYS A 307 16.93 16.77 -1.01
C LYS A 307 16.49 15.94 0.18
N ILE A 308 15.40 15.18 0.00
CA ILE A 308 14.91 14.18 0.96
C ILE A 308 15.22 12.82 0.37
N THR A 309 16.15 12.08 0.96
CA THR A 309 16.55 10.73 0.52
C THR A 309 15.73 9.68 1.25
N SER A 310 15.24 8.67 0.53
CA SER A 310 14.40 7.60 1.10
C SER A 310 13.26 8.16 1.95
N ILE A 311 12.44 9.02 1.35
CA ILE A 311 11.34 9.68 2.04
C ILE A 311 10.47 8.66 2.79
N SER A 312 10.18 8.91 4.05
CA SER A 312 9.35 8.05 4.89
C SER A 312 7.95 8.63 5.05
N ARG A 313 7.03 7.82 5.55
CA ARG A 313 5.73 8.32 6.02
C ARG A 313 5.91 8.85 7.43
N ARG A 314 5.42 10.06 7.70
CA ARG A 314 5.43 10.64 9.05
C ARG A 314 4.20 10.17 9.84
N ASP A 315 4.31 10.18 11.16
CA ASP A 315 3.21 9.85 12.06
C ASP A 315 1.97 10.71 11.77
N ASN A 316 0.79 10.09 11.88
CA ASN A 316 -0.50 10.74 11.60
C ASN A 316 -0.64 11.31 10.18
N ASP A 317 0.08 10.77 9.20
CA ASP A 317 0.05 11.21 7.80
C ASP A 317 0.38 12.69 7.58
N VAL A 318 1.19 13.27 8.46
CA VAL A 318 1.66 14.64 8.31
C VAL A 318 2.61 14.74 7.13
N SER A 319 2.41 15.75 6.27
CA SER A 319 3.30 16.03 5.14
C SER A 319 4.71 16.37 5.61
N HIS A 320 5.72 15.97 4.82
CA HIS A 320 7.04 16.62 4.91
C HIS A 320 6.91 18.08 4.49
N GLU A 321 7.69 18.95 5.06
CA GLU A 321 7.69 20.38 4.75
C GLU A 321 9.07 20.81 4.28
N VAL A 322 9.12 21.45 3.11
CA VAL A 322 10.32 22.09 2.58
C VAL A 322 10.03 23.56 2.40
N THR A 323 10.66 24.41 3.19
CA THR A 323 10.48 25.86 3.12
C THR A 323 11.72 26.52 2.53
N PHE A 324 11.58 27.11 1.34
CA PHE A 324 12.61 27.94 0.70
C PHE A 324 12.45 29.40 1.10
N THR A 325 13.54 30.02 1.52
CA THR A 325 13.58 31.43 1.88
C THR A 325 14.62 32.16 1.03
N ASN A 326 14.19 33.20 0.33
CA ASN A 326 15.07 34.11 -0.39
C ASN A 326 15.15 35.45 0.33
N ASN A 327 16.31 35.74 0.85
CA ASN A 327 16.59 37.00 1.54
C ASN A 327 17.24 37.98 0.59
N LYS A 328 16.75 39.25 0.57
CA LYS A 328 17.37 40.35 -0.15
C LYS A 328 17.31 41.61 0.71
N ASP A 329 18.44 41.93 1.27
CA ASP A 329 18.61 43.20 2.03
C ASP A 329 19.32 44.24 1.19
N ALA A 330 18.99 45.50 1.41
CA ALA A 330 19.85 46.57 0.93
C ALA A 330 21.24 46.38 1.53
N ILE A 331 22.24 46.31 0.67
CA ILE A 331 23.60 46.54 1.16
C ILE A 331 23.55 47.98 1.62
N PRO A 332 23.76 48.28 2.93
CA PRO A 332 23.92 49.66 3.34
C PRO A 332 25.04 50.20 2.43
N ASP A 333 24.72 51.22 1.66
CA ASP A 333 25.74 51.98 0.97
C ASP A 333 26.57 52.67 2.09
N THR A 334 27.46 51.91 2.71
CA THR A 334 28.53 52.44 3.53
C THR A 334 29.58 53.10 2.66
N GLY A 335 29.32 53.19 1.36
CA GLY A 335 30.06 53.92 0.39
C GLY A 335 29.86 55.45 0.47
N LEU A 336 29.84 56.00 1.63
CA LEU A 336 30.72 57.14 1.86
C LEU A 336 32.15 56.56 1.83
N ASP A 337 32.63 56.26 0.65
CA ASP A 337 33.97 56.59 0.27
C ASP A 337 34.04 58.14 0.35
N LEU A 338 33.93 58.61 1.56
CA LEU A 338 34.54 59.83 1.91
C LEU A 338 36.03 59.52 1.66
N ASN A 339 36.43 59.82 0.45
CA ASN A 339 37.79 60.21 0.22
C ASN A 339 38.00 61.40 1.19
N THR A 340 38.24 61.02 2.44
CA THR A 340 38.40 61.97 3.58
C THR A 340 39.57 62.87 3.34
N THR A 341 40.44 62.57 2.37
CA THR A 341 41.56 63.37 1.94
C THR A 341 41.18 64.79 1.60
N PRO A 342 40.14 65.15 0.82
CA PRO A 342 39.77 66.57 0.61
C PRO A 342 39.25 67.23 1.87
N TYR A 343 38.51 66.51 2.74
CA TYR A 343 37.96 67.10 3.97
C TYR A 343 39.03 67.21 5.05
N ILE A 344 39.98 66.31 5.16
CA ILE A 344 41.14 66.40 6.03
C ILE A 344 42.06 67.55 5.60
N LEU A 345 42.29 67.70 4.28
CA LEU A 345 43.00 68.83 3.72
C LEU A 345 42.28 70.18 3.99
N ALA A 346 40.96 70.20 3.80
CA ALA A 346 40.18 71.42 4.09
C ALA A 346 40.20 71.77 5.57
N LEU A 347 40.04 70.83 6.49
CA LEU A 347 40.16 70.99 7.92
C LEU A 347 41.60 71.42 8.32
N GLY A 348 42.63 70.81 7.71
CA GLY A 348 44.04 71.22 7.91
C GLY A 348 44.31 72.64 7.46
N ILE A 349 43.79 73.11 6.36
CA ILE A 349 43.92 74.49 5.85
C ILE A 349 43.19 75.47 6.76
N VAL A 350 41.99 75.11 7.23
CA VAL A 350 41.26 75.97 8.21
C VAL A 350 41.98 76.05 9.53
N ALA A 351 42.49 74.95 10.05
CA ALA A 351 43.30 74.95 11.29
C ALA A 351 44.61 75.71 11.13
N ALA A 352 45.33 75.58 10.04
CA ALA A 352 46.57 76.37 9.77
C ALA A 352 46.26 77.84 9.55
N GLY A 353 45.17 78.18 8.84
CA GLY A 353 44.72 79.56 8.68
C GLY A 353 44.30 80.19 9.99
N ALA A 354 43.57 79.48 10.84
CA ALA A 354 43.24 79.96 12.19
C ALA A 354 44.48 80.14 13.11
N GLY A 355 45.46 79.20 12.99
CA GLY A 355 46.72 79.31 13.70
C GLY A 355 47.53 80.53 13.28
N VAL A 356 47.63 80.82 11.99
CA VAL A 356 48.33 82.01 11.47
C VAL A 356 47.62 83.29 11.86
N LEU A 357 46.29 83.35 11.89
CA LEU A 357 45.51 84.47 12.33
C LEU A 357 45.71 84.75 13.87
N LEU A 358 45.75 83.70 14.66
CA LEU A 358 45.99 83.77 16.10
C LEU A 358 47.46 84.25 16.40
N PHE A 359 48.41 83.72 15.60
CA PHE A 359 49.86 84.21 15.75
C PHE A 359 50.04 85.67 15.32
N ARG A 360 49.37 86.13 14.26
CA ARG A 360 49.36 87.53 13.85
C ARG A 360 48.68 88.42 14.85
N ARG A 361 47.67 87.98 15.55
CA ARG A 361 47.06 88.78 16.64
C ARG A 361 47.95 88.91 17.86
N ARG A 362 48.69 87.83 18.22
CA ARG A 362 49.66 87.89 19.33
C ARG A 362 50.86 88.85 19.10
N LYS A 363 51.34 89.04 17.84
CA LYS A 363 52.42 90.00 17.48
C LYS A 363 51.95 91.45 17.45
N ARG A 364 50.68 91.74 17.59
CA ARG A 364 50.16 93.10 17.64
C ARG A 364 49.95 93.65 19.03
N TRP A 365 50.31 92.89 20.09
CA TRP A 365 50.11 93.25 21.48
C TRP A 365 51.42 93.11 22.31
N ASN A 366 52.61 93.10 21.64
CA ASN A 366 53.91 93.31 22.28
C ASN A 366 54.57 94.49 21.68
#